data_13e5ca8ab3ff16ac53b4492fb9d402ea
#
_entry.id   13e5ca8ab3ff16ac53b4492fb9d402ea
#
_cell.length_a   1.000
_cell.length_b   1.000
_cell.length_c   1.000
_cell.angle_alpha   90.00
_cell.angle_beta   90.00
_cell.angle_gamma   90.00
#
_symmetry.space_group_name_H-M   'P 1'
#
loop_
_entity.id
_entity.type
_entity.pdbx_description
1 polymer ?
#
loop_
_entity_poly.entity_id
_entity_poly.type
_entity_poly.pdbx_seq_one_letter_code
_entity_poly.pdbx_strand_id
1 'polypeptide(L)'
;MTEQQENKQRAIDLLESRYRGMENVCETIDMRLRMYFEDLLEHSSAREDDPNDWHGLYELLGGAKFLRCLDTYNFNTKKVQTVIRLREGEWRQDEGVWRHISGGLKCPGIAGGQVYRWAPFQVFALASIYGFYAWIDTQVPAGSKPQLLRTEREKDGTIWDYRRLCTDFTLTGSRKIDKTGFGGFIGMEFMLFEDYNMEGFCCANSEDRAKIIFRRIKYLLSGLDTENRFRLTESLAAWRDKYSEISTASIRPMTAGGKFKDGWFAQLCLKDEFGAAPYANGKSDMKMLVDVIESSMGPRREPLSVTMTSAGRITEGPFIQILDGLHGMLEREQSIAKGEVQPVLTDDRTMTLLLEPDAWQKEEQYLLTNKTVRHKVNPMLGVIVQHQFYDDQIAKAQRDGDTGEVIAKLFNVYSSGKVTKWITGDRIRPLQVAKRIEDCKYIDQGRERWKVFCGMDFSHGDDLYAHGYLAVDYLPSNTMRGRFFFDCDAWVLEKTMMESPNRPLYEEWVSQGWLKVCPGEVFDSI
;
A
#
# COMPACT_ATOMS: atom_id res chain seq x y z
N MET A 1 -19.72 -11.45 -19.14
CA MET A 1 -18.82 -10.63 -18.32
C MET A 1 -18.20 -11.53 -17.27
N THR A 2 -16.95 -11.31 -16.91
CA THR A 2 -16.36 -11.98 -15.76
C THR A 2 -16.93 -11.36 -14.48
N GLU A 3 -16.84 -12.06 -13.35
CA GLU A 3 -17.26 -11.52 -12.03
C GLU A 3 -16.58 -10.16 -11.72
N GLN A 4 -15.33 -10.01 -12.14
CA GLN A 4 -14.56 -8.77 -11.99
C GLN A 4 -15.13 -7.62 -12.84
N GLN A 5 -15.56 -7.89 -14.06
CA GLN A 5 -16.24 -6.92 -14.93
C GLN A 5 -17.57 -6.46 -14.33
N GLU A 6 -18.31 -7.40 -13.76
CA GLU A 6 -19.57 -7.07 -13.08
C GLU A 6 -19.36 -6.22 -11.84
N ASN A 7 -18.33 -6.53 -11.04
CA ASN A 7 -17.98 -5.74 -9.85
C ASN A 7 -17.55 -4.32 -10.22
N LYS A 8 -16.76 -4.18 -11.30
CA LYS A 8 -16.36 -2.86 -11.80
C LYS A 8 -17.56 -2.07 -12.30
N GLN A 9 -18.46 -2.68 -13.08
CA GLN A 9 -19.66 -2.02 -13.57
C GLN A 9 -20.55 -1.54 -12.40
N ARG A 10 -20.73 -2.37 -11.37
CA ARG A 10 -21.46 -1.98 -10.15
C ARG A 10 -20.81 -0.79 -9.43
N ALA A 11 -19.48 -0.71 -9.41
CA ALA A 11 -18.76 0.41 -8.82
C ALA A 11 -18.94 1.70 -9.63
N ILE A 12 -18.93 1.62 -10.96
CA ILE A 12 -19.22 2.75 -11.86
C ILE A 12 -20.64 3.27 -11.61
N ASP A 13 -21.64 2.37 -11.63
CA ASP A 13 -23.04 2.72 -11.42
C ASP A 13 -23.24 3.39 -10.04
N LEU A 14 -22.55 2.90 -9.02
CA LEU A 14 -22.58 3.44 -7.67
C LEU A 14 -21.97 4.85 -7.62
N LEU A 15 -20.78 5.04 -8.19
CA LEU A 15 -20.11 6.34 -8.22
C LEU A 15 -20.94 7.36 -9.02
N GLU A 16 -21.44 6.99 -10.20
CA GLU A 16 -22.26 7.84 -11.04
C GLU A 16 -23.55 8.27 -10.35
N SER A 17 -24.24 7.33 -9.71
CA SER A 17 -25.47 7.62 -8.93
C SER A 17 -25.21 8.63 -7.81
N ARG A 18 -24.11 8.48 -7.09
CA ARG A 18 -23.72 9.41 -6.01
C ARG A 18 -23.31 10.76 -6.55
N TYR A 19 -22.49 10.80 -7.61
CA TYR A 19 -21.98 12.03 -8.19
C TYR A 19 -23.10 12.91 -8.77
N ARG A 20 -24.05 12.33 -9.51
CA ARG A 20 -25.18 13.08 -10.08
C ARG A 20 -26.01 13.80 -9.02
N GLY A 21 -26.15 13.21 -7.83
CA GLY A 21 -26.85 13.85 -6.69
C GLY A 21 -26.04 14.96 -5.99
N MET A 22 -24.75 15.09 -6.28
CA MET A 22 -23.80 15.93 -5.55
C MET A 22 -23.10 17.00 -6.40
N GLU A 23 -23.55 17.22 -7.63
CA GLU A 23 -22.93 18.19 -8.56
C GLU A 23 -22.72 19.58 -7.96
N ASN A 24 -23.75 20.13 -7.29
CA ASN A 24 -23.66 21.45 -6.66
C ASN A 24 -22.69 21.47 -5.48
N VAL A 25 -22.56 20.38 -4.76
CA VAL A 25 -21.62 20.26 -3.64
C VAL A 25 -20.17 20.22 -4.16
N CYS A 26 -19.94 19.45 -5.22
CA CYS A 26 -18.62 19.37 -5.84
C CYS A 26 -18.15 20.72 -6.38
N GLU A 27 -19.04 21.57 -6.92
CA GLU A 27 -18.68 22.91 -7.38
C GLU A 27 -18.19 23.83 -6.25
N THR A 28 -18.68 23.65 -5.03
CA THR A 28 -18.29 24.48 -3.87
C THR A 28 -17.01 24.00 -3.19
N ILE A 29 -16.54 22.79 -3.47
CA ILE A 29 -15.38 22.20 -2.79
C ILE A 29 -14.08 22.72 -3.43
N ASP A 30 -13.77 22.23 -4.58
CA ASP A 30 -12.61 22.62 -5.40
C ASP A 30 -12.82 22.07 -6.81
N MET A 31 -12.55 22.88 -7.81
CA MET A 31 -12.70 22.49 -9.21
C MET A 31 -11.89 21.22 -9.55
N ARG A 32 -10.71 21.05 -8.93
CA ARG A 32 -9.87 19.86 -9.17
C ARG A 32 -10.43 18.59 -8.52
N LEU A 33 -11.14 18.70 -7.39
CA LEU A 33 -11.85 17.58 -6.81
C LEU A 33 -12.98 17.13 -7.74
N ARG A 34 -13.72 18.07 -8.29
CA ARG A 34 -14.71 17.79 -9.33
C ARG A 34 -14.07 17.14 -10.55
N MET A 35 -12.97 17.70 -11.07
CA MET A 35 -12.22 17.11 -12.19
C MET A 35 -11.78 15.67 -11.89
N TYR A 36 -11.39 15.36 -10.65
CA TYR A 36 -11.03 14.01 -10.26
C TYR A 36 -12.21 13.03 -10.38
N PHE A 37 -13.40 13.41 -9.94
CA PHE A 37 -14.60 12.58 -10.09
C PHE A 37 -15.07 12.45 -11.53
N GLU A 38 -15.01 13.52 -12.30
CA GLU A 38 -15.34 13.48 -13.74
C GLU A 38 -14.38 12.55 -14.49
N ASP A 39 -13.09 12.65 -14.18
CA ASP A 39 -12.05 11.80 -14.74
C ASP A 39 -12.24 10.31 -14.36
N LEU A 40 -12.59 10.02 -13.10
CA LEU A 40 -12.95 8.67 -12.66
C LEU A 40 -14.11 8.10 -13.47
N LEU A 41 -15.17 8.88 -13.70
CA LEU A 41 -16.35 8.44 -14.44
C LEU A 41 -16.06 8.30 -15.93
N GLU A 42 -15.35 9.24 -16.54
CA GLU A 42 -15.04 9.23 -17.96
C GLU A 42 -14.21 7.99 -18.34
N HIS A 43 -13.12 7.74 -17.61
CA HIS A 43 -12.22 6.62 -17.93
C HIS A 43 -12.72 5.27 -17.42
N SER A 44 -13.55 5.26 -16.36
CA SER A 44 -14.07 4.01 -15.79
C SER A 44 -15.25 3.42 -16.57
N SER A 45 -15.93 4.22 -17.39
CA SER A 45 -16.97 3.74 -18.31
C SER A 45 -16.39 2.98 -19.51
N ALA A 46 -15.08 3.05 -19.72
CA ALA A 46 -14.39 2.29 -20.73
C ALA A 46 -14.50 0.78 -20.47
N ARG A 47 -14.61 -0.01 -21.54
CA ARG A 47 -14.67 -1.46 -21.45
C ARG A 47 -13.30 -2.04 -21.12
N GLU A 48 -13.26 -3.27 -20.61
CA GLU A 48 -11.99 -3.96 -20.29
C GLU A 48 -11.04 -4.08 -21.48
N ASP A 49 -11.57 -4.11 -22.70
CA ASP A 49 -10.80 -4.14 -23.95
C ASP A 49 -10.44 -2.74 -24.47
N ASP A 50 -10.92 -1.69 -23.83
CA ASP A 50 -10.57 -0.32 -24.18
C ASP A 50 -9.17 0.04 -23.64
N PRO A 51 -8.23 0.38 -24.53
CA PRO A 51 -6.90 0.77 -24.11
C PRO A 51 -6.84 2.06 -23.26
N ASN A 52 -7.93 2.81 -23.17
CA ASN A 52 -8.03 4.02 -22.34
C ASN A 52 -8.61 3.76 -20.94
N ASP A 53 -9.07 2.54 -20.64
CA ASP A 53 -9.55 2.20 -19.31
C ASP A 53 -8.38 2.08 -18.31
N TRP A 54 -8.13 3.13 -17.56
CA TRP A 54 -7.04 3.19 -16.62
C TRP A 54 -7.45 3.37 -15.15
N HIS A 55 -8.74 3.55 -14.84
CA HIS A 55 -9.23 3.57 -13.47
C HIS A 55 -9.60 2.19 -12.94
N GLY A 56 -9.29 1.93 -11.65
CA GLY A 56 -9.50 0.68 -10.97
C GLY A 56 -10.78 0.62 -10.16
N LEU A 57 -11.22 -0.61 -9.88
CA LEU A 57 -12.37 -0.88 -9.02
C LEU A 57 -12.29 -0.16 -7.67
N TYR A 58 -11.13 -0.19 -7.02
CA TYR A 58 -10.96 0.37 -5.68
C TYR A 58 -10.90 1.89 -5.66
N GLU A 59 -10.40 2.54 -6.72
CA GLU A 59 -10.52 4.00 -6.88
C GLU A 59 -11.98 4.43 -7.03
N LEU A 60 -12.75 3.73 -7.86
CA LEU A 60 -14.18 3.98 -8.05
C LEU A 60 -14.95 3.84 -6.72
N LEU A 61 -14.71 2.77 -5.98
CA LEU A 61 -15.33 2.54 -4.68
C LEU A 61 -14.87 3.54 -3.63
N GLY A 62 -13.59 3.96 -3.64
CA GLY A 62 -13.08 5.05 -2.81
C GLY A 62 -13.76 6.38 -3.11
N GLY A 63 -13.99 6.70 -4.38
CA GLY A 63 -14.78 7.86 -4.80
C GLY A 63 -16.24 7.79 -4.35
N ALA A 64 -16.88 6.63 -4.52
CA ALA A 64 -18.26 6.42 -4.07
C ALA A 64 -18.38 6.55 -2.55
N LYS A 65 -17.43 6.00 -1.77
CA LYS A 65 -17.35 6.17 -0.32
C LYS A 65 -17.22 7.62 0.09
N PHE A 66 -16.33 8.36 -0.56
CA PHE A 66 -16.15 9.78 -0.28
C PHE A 66 -17.46 10.55 -0.48
N LEU A 67 -18.17 10.33 -1.59
CA LEU A 67 -19.44 10.98 -1.88
C LEU A 67 -20.54 10.56 -0.88
N ARG A 68 -20.59 9.30 -0.46
CA ARG A 68 -21.50 8.88 0.63
C ARG A 68 -21.18 9.59 1.94
N CYS A 69 -19.91 9.78 2.25
CA CYS A 69 -19.51 10.51 3.46
C CYS A 69 -19.94 11.99 3.41
N LEU A 70 -20.07 12.61 2.24
CA LEU A 70 -20.66 13.96 2.10
C LEU A 70 -22.13 14.00 2.52
N ASP A 71 -22.89 12.92 2.28
CA ASP A 71 -24.29 12.82 2.73
C ASP A 71 -24.41 12.59 4.25
N THR A 72 -23.40 11.98 4.86
CA THR A 72 -23.46 11.48 6.23
C THR A 72 -22.83 12.42 7.25
N TYR A 73 -21.72 13.09 6.85
CA TYR A 73 -20.88 13.88 7.73
C TYR A 73 -20.76 15.33 7.27
N ASN A 74 -20.36 16.21 8.18
CA ASN A 74 -20.08 17.59 7.82
C ASN A 74 -18.77 17.69 7.04
N PHE A 75 -18.79 18.39 5.91
CA PHE A 75 -17.59 18.65 5.11
C PHE A 75 -17.11 20.09 5.30
N ASN A 76 -15.88 20.25 5.79
CA ASN A 76 -15.25 21.54 6.05
C ASN A 76 -14.46 22.03 4.84
N THR A 77 -15.13 22.58 3.84
CA THR A 77 -14.54 23.14 2.63
C THR A 77 -13.43 24.15 2.92
N LYS A 78 -13.63 25.01 3.95
CA LYS A 78 -12.67 26.05 4.32
C LYS A 78 -11.35 25.44 4.82
N LYS A 79 -11.39 24.38 5.64
CA LYS A 79 -10.18 23.68 6.11
C LYS A 79 -9.43 23.09 4.92
N VAL A 80 -10.11 22.38 4.03
CA VAL A 80 -9.51 21.78 2.82
C VAL A 80 -8.85 22.85 1.94
N GLN A 81 -9.53 23.94 1.65
CA GLN A 81 -8.98 25.04 0.86
C GLN A 81 -7.75 25.68 1.53
N THR A 82 -7.78 25.84 2.86
CA THR A 82 -6.63 26.37 3.61
C THR A 82 -5.42 25.46 3.49
N VAL A 83 -5.61 24.15 3.65
CA VAL A 83 -4.55 23.15 3.52
C VAL A 83 -3.98 23.12 2.11
N ILE A 84 -4.83 23.16 1.09
CA ILE A 84 -4.39 23.23 -0.32
C ILE A 84 -3.54 24.49 -0.56
N ARG A 85 -4.06 25.66 -0.18
CA ARG A 85 -3.39 26.96 -0.40
C ARG A 85 -2.07 27.12 0.36
N LEU A 86 -1.94 26.46 1.50
CA LEU A 86 -0.71 26.50 2.28
C LEU A 86 0.52 26.07 1.46
N ARG A 87 0.39 25.07 0.60
CA ARG A 87 1.48 24.60 -0.27
C ARG A 87 1.56 25.36 -1.58
N GLU A 88 0.43 25.58 -2.23
CA GLU A 88 0.43 26.10 -3.59
C GLU A 88 0.25 27.62 -3.71
N GLY A 89 -0.12 28.29 -2.61
CA GLY A 89 -0.43 29.71 -2.66
C GLY A 89 -1.69 30.02 -3.47
N GLU A 90 -1.72 31.19 -4.06
CA GLU A 90 -2.82 31.66 -4.88
C GLU A 90 -2.49 31.53 -6.37
N TRP A 91 -3.44 31.00 -7.12
CA TRP A 91 -3.35 30.85 -8.57
C TRP A 91 -4.59 31.45 -9.23
N ARG A 92 -4.41 32.06 -10.40
CA ARG A 92 -5.47 32.58 -11.24
C ARG A 92 -5.39 31.95 -12.63
N GLN A 93 -6.55 31.70 -13.21
CA GLN A 93 -6.65 31.25 -14.58
C GLN A 93 -6.88 32.49 -15.48
N ASP A 94 -5.94 32.74 -16.38
CA ASP A 94 -6.04 33.78 -17.41
C ASP A 94 -5.94 33.12 -18.79
N GLU A 95 -6.96 33.30 -19.63
CA GLU A 95 -7.03 32.73 -20.98
C GLU A 95 -6.77 31.20 -21.01
N GLY A 96 -7.30 30.48 -20.04
CA GLY A 96 -7.11 29.02 -19.91
C GLY A 96 -5.77 28.59 -19.30
N VAL A 97 -4.85 29.52 -19.03
CA VAL A 97 -3.54 29.23 -18.44
C VAL A 97 -3.54 29.59 -16.96
N TRP A 98 -3.13 28.64 -16.11
CA TRP A 98 -2.97 28.89 -14.68
C TRP A 98 -1.66 29.60 -14.39
N ARG A 99 -1.73 30.71 -13.69
CA ARG A 99 -0.57 31.51 -13.25
C ARG A 99 -0.53 31.63 -11.74
N HIS A 100 0.64 31.42 -11.17
CA HIS A 100 0.88 31.65 -9.74
C HIS A 100 0.88 33.16 -9.46
N ILE A 101 0.14 33.58 -8.44
CA ILE A 101 0.01 34.98 -8.05
C ILE A 101 0.87 35.30 -6.84
N SER A 102 0.69 34.53 -5.73
CA SER A 102 1.38 34.81 -4.48
C SER A 102 1.38 33.62 -3.53
N GLY A 103 2.26 33.66 -2.54
CA GLY A 103 2.32 32.66 -1.47
C GLY A 103 2.82 31.29 -1.92
N GLY A 104 2.48 30.28 -1.12
CA GLY A 104 2.84 28.88 -1.37
C GLY A 104 4.27 28.51 -0.97
N LEU A 105 4.54 27.21 -0.99
CA LEU A 105 5.81 26.63 -0.58
C LEU A 105 6.63 26.21 -1.80
N LYS A 106 7.89 26.56 -1.81
CA LYS A 106 8.83 26.09 -2.81
C LYS A 106 9.09 24.59 -2.62
N CYS A 107 9.04 23.85 -3.71
CA CYS A 107 9.28 22.42 -3.72
C CYS A 107 10.70 22.12 -4.18
N PRO A 108 11.41 21.20 -3.51
CA PRO A 108 12.70 20.70 -3.98
C PRO A 108 12.53 19.71 -5.14
N GLY A 109 13.65 19.36 -5.76
CA GLY A 109 13.68 18.37 -6.84
C GLY A 109 13.30 18.95 -8.19
N ILE A 110 12.48 18.23 -8.96
CA ILE A 110 12.11 18.61 -10.35
C ILE A 110 11.47 20.00 -10.43
N ALA A 111 10.69 20.38 -9.43
CA ALA A 111 10.11 21.71 -9.34
C ALA A 111 11.13 22.84 -9.14
N GLY A 112 12.42 22.51 -8.89
CA GLY A 112 13.53 23.45 -8.91
C GLY A 112 13.37 24.69 -8.03
N GLY A 113 12.72 24.56 -6.86
CA GLY A 113 12.38 25.68 -5.98
C GLY A 113 11.17 26.49 -6.43
N GLN A 114 10.38 25.98 -7.37
CA GLN A 114 9.10 26.57 -7.77
C GLN A 114 7.96 26.11 -6.88
N VAL A 115 6.92 26.92 -6.81
CA VAL A 115 5.62 26.54 -6.24
C VAL A 115 4.87 25.75 -7.31
N TYR A 116 4.31 24.60 -6.94
CA TYR A 116 3.48 23.83 -7.87
C TYR A 116 2.11 23.52 -7.30
N ARG A 117 1.15 23.33 -8.18
CA ARG A 117 -0.22 22.98 -7.82
C ARG A 117 -0.34 21.50 -7.50
N TRP A 118 -1.22 21.19 -6.56
CA TRP A 118 -1.62 19.82 -6.30
C TRP A 118 -2.31 19.19 -7.52
N ALA A 119 -1.96 17.95 -7.82
CA ALA A 119 -2.70 17.16 -8.81
C ALA A 119 -4.11 16.80 -8.29
N PRO A 120 -5.11 16.55 -9.16
CA PRO A 120 -6.47 16.24 -8.75
C PRO A 120 -6.57 15.09 -7.72
N PHE A 121 -5.85 13.98 -7.91
CA PHE A 121 -5.83 12.86 -6.97
C PHE A 121 -5.24 13.24 -5.59
N GLN A 122 -4.28 14.16 -5.56
CA GLN A 122 -3.71 14.69 -4.30
C GLN A 122 -4.71 15.59 -3.57
N VAL A 123 -5.49 16.37 -4.31
CA VAL A 123 -6.60 17.16 -3.74
C VAL A 123 -7.65 16.24 -3.14
N PHE A 124 -8.00 15.14 -3.82
CA PHE A 124 -8.88 14.12 -3.28
C PHE A 124 -8.34 13.52 -1.97
N ALA A 125 -7.05 13.17 -1.92
CA ALA A 125 -6.41 12.66 -0.72
C ALA A 125 -6.44 13.67 0.44
N LEU A 126 -6.14 14.95 0.19
CA LEU A 126 -6.21 16.02 1.20
C LEU A 126 -7.66 16.24 1.67
N ALA A 127 -8.62 16.24 0.75
CA ALA A 127 -10.04 16.37 1.08
C ALA A 127 -10.53 15.20 1.93
N SER A 128 -10.07 13.97 1.66
CA SER A 128 -10.39 12.78 2.45
C SER A 128 -9.82 12.86 3.86
N ILE A 129 -8.61 13.40 4.04
CA ILE A 129 -7.97 13.53 5.35
C ILE A 129 -8.58 14.68 6.16
N TYR A 130 -8.73 15.86 5.56
CA TYR A 130 -9.01 17.10 6.30
C TYR A 130 -10.47 17.59 6.18
N GLY A 131 -11.24 16.99 5.27
CA GLY A 131 -12.56 17.53 4.93
C GLY A 131 -13.67 17.12 5.90
N PHE A 132 -13.72 15.87 6.33
CA PHE A 132 -14.84 15.34 7.07
C PHE A 132 -14.73 15.54 8.58
N TYR A 133 -15.84 15.96 9.20
CA TYR A 133 -16.00 16.15 10.64
C TYR A 133 -17.28 15.49 11.12
N ALA A 134 -17.21 14.86 12.29
CA ALA A 134 -18.33 14.16 12.89
C ALA A 134 -18.44 14.42 14.39
N TRP A 135 -19.65 14.31 14.91
CA TRP A 135 -19.88 14.17 16.33
C TRP A 135 -19.62 12.72 16.74
N ILE A 136 -18.62 12.53 17.60
CA ILE A 136 -18.20 11.21 18.08
C ILE A 136 -18.64 11.07 19.53
N ASP A 137 -19.39 10.01 19.86
CA ASP A 137 -19.71 9.66 21.23
C ASP A 137 -18.43 9.30 21.98
N THR A 138 -18.09 10.07 23.00
CA THR A 138 -16.90 9.83 23.83
C THR A 138 -17.12 8.73 24.86
N GLN A 139 -18.37 8.25 25.02
CA GLN A 139 -18.83 7.33 26.07
C GLN A 139 -18.58 7.87 27.49
N VAL A 140 -18.30 9.15 27.62
CA VAL A 140 -18.15 9.83 28.91
C VAL A 140 -19.54 10.26 29.38
N PRO A 141 -19.95 9.93 30.63
CA PRO A 141 -21.26 10.31 31.15
C PRO A 141 -21.49 11.83 31.15
N ALA A 142 -22.71 12.24 30.85
CA ALA A 142 -23.12 13.64 30.94
C ALA A 142 -22.89 14.17 32.36
N GLY A 143 -22.49 15.45 32.46
CA GLY A 143 -22.11 16.08 33.74
C GLY A 143 -20.65 15.83 34.16
N SER A 144 -19.91 14.92 33.50
CA SER A 144 -18.45 14.80 33.66
C SER A 144 -17.74 16.00 33.01
N LYS A 145 -16.58 16.36 33.52
CA LYS A 145 -15.74 17.43 32.91
C LYS A 145 -14.50 16.83 32.28
N PRO A 146 -14.57 16.33 31.04
CA PRO A 146 -13.38 15.85 30.34
C PRO A 146 -12.46 17.03 30.05
N GLN A 147 -11.18 16.89 30.40
CA GLN A 147 -10.21 18.00 30.34
C GLN A 147 -9.75 18.37 28.92
N LEU A 148 -10.07 17.56 27.91
CA LEU A 148 -9.42 17.64 26.59
C LEU A 148 -10.37 17.89 25.41
N LEU A 149 -11.68 18.12 25.67
CA LEU A 149 -12.64 18.37 24.59
C LEU A 149 -12.67 19.86 24.24
N ARG A 150 -12.49 20.17 22.94
CA ARG A 150 -12.57 21.56 22.45
C ARG A 150 -14.00 21.98 22.11
N THR A 151 -14.78 21.04 21.60
CA THR A 151 -16.17 21.24 21.21
C THR A 151 -16.97 20.05 21.72
N GLU A 152 -17.89 20.30 22.62
CA GLU A 152 -18.67 19.24 23.27
C GLU A 152 -20.16 19.56 23.29
N ARG A 153 -20.96 18.53 23.31
CA ARG A 153 -22.41 18.61 23.61
C ARG A 153 -22.84 17.36 24.37
N GLU A 154 -23.81 17.52 25.21
CA GLU A 154 -24.48 16.37 25.82
C GLU A 154 -25.62 15.87 24.93
N LYS A 155 -25.66 14.56 24.73
CA LYS A 155 -26.71 13.87 23.99
C LYS A 155 -26.84 12.45 24.53
N ASP A 156 -28.06 11.98 24.74
CA ASP A 156 -28.37 10.60 25.14
C ASP A 156 -27.60 10.14 26.40
N GLY A 157 -27.34 11.07 27.35
CA GLY A 157 -26.66 10.80 28.61
C GLY A 157 -25.14 10.70 28.53
N THR A 158 -24.55 10.99 27.36
CA THR A 158 -23.09 11.02 27.15
C THR A 158 -22.62 12.33 26.55
N ILE A 159 -21.32 12.58 26.62
CA ILE A 159 -20.68 13.74 26.01
C ILE A 159 -20.21 13.34 24.59
N TRP A 160 -20.59 14.17 23.63
CA TRP A 160 -20.16 14.03 22.22
C TRP A 160 -19.15 15.13 21.88
N ASP A 161 -18.07 14.74 21.16
CA ASP A 161 -17.04 15.66 20.71
C ASP A 161 -17.07 15.79 19.17
N TYR A 162 -17.03 17.03 18.68
CA TYR A 162 -16.99 17.33 17.25
C TYR A 162 -15.54 17.40 16.78
N ARG A 163 -15.12 16.44 15.94
CA ARG A 163 -13.73 16.31 15.51
C ARG A 163 -13.59 15.75 14.10
N ARG A 164 -12.38 15.84 13.56
CA ARG A 164 -12.04 15.27 12.27
C ARG A 164 -12.34 13.76 12.25
N LEU A 165 -12.97 13.32 11.15
CA LEU A 165 -13.39 11.93 10.98
C LEU A 165 -12.20 11.02 10.68
N CYS A 166 -11.39 11.36 9.65
CA CYS A 166 -10.28 10.53 9.19
C CYS A 166 -9.18 10.40 10.26
N THR A 167 -8.89 9.19 10.67
CA THR A 167 -7.80 8.84 11.60
C THR A 167 -6.77 7.91 10.97
N ASP A 168 -7.11 7.25 9.87
CA ASP A 168 -6.19 6.43 9.08
C ASP A 168 -6.35 6.75 7.60
N PHE A 169 -5.22 6.95 6.91
CA PHE A 169 -5.20 7.19 5.48
C PHE A 169 -4.13 6.34 4.81
N THR A 170 -4.51 5.60 3.78
CA THR A 170 -3.58 4.79 3.00
C THR A 170 -3.51 5.24 1.55
N LEU A 171 -2.30 5.59 1.10
CA LEU A 171 -1.95 5.89 -0.28
C LEU A 171 -1.02 4.81 -0.82
N THR A 172 -1.51 3.99 -1.75
CA THR A 172 -0.65 3.09 -2.52
C THR A 172 -0.52 3.57 -3.96
N GLY A 173 0.60 3.29 -4.58
CA GLY A 173 0.82 3.65 -5.98
C GLY A 173 2.27 3.42 -6.40
N SER A 174 2.52 3.56 -7.69
CA SER A 174 3.85 3.35 -8.25
C SER A 174 4.91 4.30 -7.66
N ARG A 175 6.16 4.06 -7.98
CA ARG A 175 7.24 5.04 -7.68
C ARG A 175 6.99 6.36 -8.41
N LYS A 176 7.39 7.48 -7.76
CA LYS A 176 7.37 8.84 -8.33
C LYS A 176 5.98 9.48 -8.50
N ILE A 177 5.00 9.08 -7.69
CA ILE A 177 3.72 9.80 -7.53
C ILE A 177 3.77 10.90 -6.45
N ASP A 178 4.95 11.32 -6.02
CA ASP A 178 5.20 12.33 -4.96
C ASP A 178 4.71 11.94 -3.55
N LYS A 179 4.72 10.65 -3.21
CA LYS A 179 4.38 10.18 -1.84
C LYS A 179 5.17 10.89 -0.75
N THR A 180 6.47 11.02 -0.94
CA THR A 180 7.37 11.68 0.01
C THR A 180 7.06 13.17 0.17
N GLY A 181 6.71 13.86 -0.92
CA GLY A 181 6.29 15.26 -0.88
C GLY A 181 4.96 15.44 -0.16
N PHE A 182 4.03 14.52 -0.39
CA PHE A 182 2.72 14.48 0.26
C PHE A 182 2.86 14.25 1.77
N GLY A 183 3.61 13.23 2.20
CA GLY A 183 3.85 12.95 3.63
C GLY A 183 4.64 14.06 4.32
N GLY A 184 5.63 14.64 3.63
CA GLY A 184 6.38 15.79 4.14
C GLY A 184 5.49 17.01 4.39
N PHE A 185 4.52 17.25 3.51
CA PHE A 185 3.55 18.32 3.67
C PHE A 185 2.62 18.08 4.87
N ILE A 186 2.08 16.86 5.02
CA ILE A 186 1.24 16.51 6.18
C ILE A 186 2.02 16.71 7.49
N GLY A 187 3.27 16.23 7.56
CA GLY A 187 4.10 16.41 8.74
C GLY A 187 4.35 17.88 9.09
N MET A 188 4.59 18.71 8.08
CA MET A 188 4.74 20.16 8.28
C MET A 188 3.42 20.80 8.76
N GLU A 189 2.29 20.44 8.14
CA GLU A 189 0.96 20.98 8.50
C GLU A 189 0.62 20.65 9.95
N PHE A 190 0.85 19.42 10.40
CA PHE A 190 0.68 19.01 11.78
C PHE A 190 1.56 19.78 12.74
N MET A 191 2.81 20.04 12.38
CA MET A 191 3.73 20.87 13.19
C MET A 191 3.23 22.30 13.40
N LEU A 192 2.47 22.83 12.43
CA LEU A 192 2.05 24.23 12.43
C LEU A 192 0.65 24.45 13.04
N PHE A 193 -0.28 23.51 12.84
CA PHE A 193 -1.71 23.79 13.04
C PHE A 193 -2.45 22.82 13.94
N GLU A 194 -1.82 21.70 14.31
CA GLU A 194 -2.45 20.71 15.19
C GLU A 194 -2.23 21.03 16.66
N ASP A 195 -2.47 20.08 17.55
CA ASP A 195 -2.43 20.29 18.99
C ASP A 195 -1.10 20.84 19.50
N TYR A 196 -1.15 21.66 20.53
CA TYR A 196 -0.02 22.36 21.16
C TYR A 196 1.22 21.48 21.39
N ASN A 197 1.02 20.24 21.87
CA ASN A 197 2.09 19.30 22.18
C ASN A 197 2.11 18.10 21.24
N MET A 198 1.84 18.30 19.95
CA MET A 198 1.83 17.24 18.94
C MET A 198 3.17 16.49 18.91
N GLU A 199 3.14 15.18 18.98
CA GLU A 199 4.27 14.30 18.71
C GLU A 199 4.01 13.53 17.42
N GLY A 200 4.91 13.69 16.44
CA GLY A 200 4.84 13.02 15.15
C GLY A 200 6.04 12.10 14.91
N PHE A 201 5.81 11.02 14.19
CA PHE A 201 6.82 10.02 13.88
C PHE A 201 6.83 9.70 12.38
N CYS A 202 8.04 9.70 11.79
CA CYS A 202 8.29 9.21 10.44
C CYS A 202 8.88 7.81 10.54
N CYS A 203 8.08 6.79 10.25
CA CYS A 203 8.40 5.37 10.44
C CYS A 203 8.79 4.71 9.13
N ALA A 204 9.91 3.99 9.11
CA ALA A 204 10.34 3.18 7.98
C ALA A 204 11.22 1.99 8.42
N ASN A 205 11.47 1.06 7.51
CA ASN A 205 12.28 -0.14 7.76
C ASN A 205 13.76 0.15 8.04
N SER A 206 14.27 1.32 7.64
CA SER A 206 15.64 1.74 7.89
C SER A 206 15.71 3.22 8.22
N GLU A 207 16.78 3.62 8.91
CA GLU A 207 17.01 5.00 9.32
C GLU A 207 17.07 5.96 8.12
N ASP A 208 17.78 5.56 7.06
CA ASP A 208 17.86 6.37 5.84
C ASP A 208 16.50 6.62 5.21
N ARG A 209 15.64 5.60 5.18
CA ARG A 209 14.26 5.74 4.66
C ARG A 209 13.38 6.61 5.55
N ALA A 210 13.41 6.41 6.86
CA ALA A 210 12.68 7.27 7.80
C ALA A 210 13.09 8.74 7.67
N LYS A 211 14.38 8.99 7.41
CA LYS A 211 14.91 10.33 7.17
C LYS A 211 14.46 10.94 5.83
N ILE A 212 13.96 10.18 4.86
CA ILE A 212 13.56 10.73 3.56
C ILE A 212 12.36 11.68 3.74
N ILE A 213 11.26 11.23 4.33
CA ILE A 213 10.10 12.09 4.62
C ILE A 213 10.50 13.18 5.62
N PHE A 214 11.24 12.83 6.66
CA PHE A 214 11.69 13.77 7.68
C PHE A 214 12.51 14.93 7.10
N ARG A 215 13.43 14.68 6.19
CA ARG A 215 14.18 15.74 5.47
C ARG A 215 13.25 16.63 4.66
N ARG A 216 12.19 16.09 4.11
CA ARG A 216 11.18 16.86 3.38
C ARG A 216 10.43 17.82 4.33
N ILE A 217 10.04 17.35 5.52
CA ILE A 217 9.42 18.18 6.54
C ILE A 217 10.37 19.32 6.94
N LYS A 218 11.64 19.00 7.25
CA LYS A 218 12.64 20.01 7.59
C LYS A 218 12.80 21.07 6.49
N TYR A 219 12.83 20.64 5.22
CA TYR A 219 12.95 21.57 4.10
C TYR A 219 11.78 22.53 4.05
N LEU A 220 10.55 22.03 4.18
CA LEU A 220 9.35 22.86 4.13
C LEU A 220 9.29 23.83 5.34
N LEU A 221 9.59 23.35 6.54
CA LEU A 221 9.64 24.18 7.73
C LEU A 221 10.73 25.27 7.61
N SER A 222 11.90 24.94 7.09
CA SER A 222 12.97 25.92 6.91
C SER A 222 12.61 27.02 5.91
N GLY A 223 11.79 26.70 4.90
CA GLY A 223 11.28 27.67 3.93
C GLY A 223 10.28 28.68 4.52
N LEU A 224 9.61 28.30 5.62
CA LEU A 224 8.66 29.15 6.35
C LEU A 224 9.29 29.90 7.53
N ASP A 225 10.48 29.49 7.97
CA ASP A 225 11.10 29.92 9.22
C ASP A 225 11.90 31.21 9.09
N THR A 226 11.22 32.32 8.87
CA THR A 226 11.84 33.65 8.78
C THR A 226 12.34 34.17 10.14
N GLU A 227 11.84 33.62 11.25
CA GLU A 227 12.11 34.10 12.60
C GLU A 227 12.93 33.11 13.45
N ASN A 228 13.44 32.04 12.83
CA ASN A 228 14.19 30.99 13.52
C ASN A 228 13.36 30.36 14.67
N ARG A 229 12.12 29.97 14.38
CA ARG A 229 11.16 29.39 15.34
C ARG A 229 11.42 27.92 15.59
N PHE A 230 12.01 27.21 14.61
CA PHE A 230 12.20 25.77 14.68
C PHE A 230 13.65 25.38 15.00
N ARG A 231 13.78 24.30 15.76
CA ARG A 231 15.02 23.55 15.93
C ARG A 231 15.00 22.37 14.97
N LEU A 232 15.81 22.43 13.92
CA LEU A 232 15.87 21.41 12.86
C LEU A 232 17.23 20.69 12.92
N THR A 233 17.25 19.48 13.46
CA THR A 233 18.44 18.61 13.54
C THR A 233 18.30 17.39 12.63
N GLU A 234 19.24 16.45 12.65
CA GLU A 234 19.15 15.20 11.90
C GLU A 234 18.11 14.22 12.47
N SER A 235 17.72 14.37 13.73
CA SER A 235 16.81 13.46 14.43
C SER A 235 15.59 14.12 15.07
N LEU A 236 15.46 15.45 14.95
CA LEU A 236 14.37 16.19 15.57
C LEU A 236 14.04 17.45 14.78
N ALA A 237 12.76 17.63 14.47
CA ALA A 237 12.17 18.91 14.13
C ALA A 237 11.21 19.30 15.25
N ALA A 238 11.42 20.45 15.88
CA ALA A 238 10.63 20.91 17.01
C ALA A 238 10.56 22.44 17.06
N TRP A 239 9.54 22.97 17.70
CA TRP A 239 9.55 24.38 18.09
C TRP A 239 10.67 24.65 19.09
N ARG A 240 11.28 25.85 19.02
CA ARG A 240 12.29 26.24 20.01
C ARG A 240 11.64 26.64 21.32
N ASP A 241 12.34 26.40 22.44
CA ASP A 241 11.84 26.63 23.80
C ASP A 241 11.33 28.07 24.03
N LYS A 242 11.97 29.05 23.39
CA LYS A 242 11.52 30.46 23.46
C LYS A 242 10.12 30.71 22.84
N TYR A 243 9.61 29.76 22.10
CA TYR A 243 8.24 29.77 21.51
C TYR A 243 7.34 28.72 22.14
N SER A 244 7.70 28.17 23.30
CA SER A 244 6.92 27.11 23.97
C SER A 244 5.50 27.53 24.33
N GLU A 245 5.26 28.83 24.50
CA GLU A 245 3.90 29.38 24.67
C GLU A 245 3.01 29.22 23.43
N ILE A 246 3.63 29.12 22.23
CA ILE A 246 2.91 28.92 20.97
C ILE A 246 2.71 27.43 20.72
N SER A 247 3.78 26.64 20.81
CA SER A 247 3.73 25.18 20.61
C SER A 247 4.98 24.46 21.12
N THR A 248 4.76 23.22 21.56
CA THR A 248 5.85 22.27 21.88
C THR A 248 5.86 21.09 20.89
N ALA A 249 5.18 21.23 19.75
CA ALA A 249 5.10 20.20 18.73
C ALA A 249 6.48 19.73 18.23
N SER A 250 6.60 18.44 17.96
CA SER A 250 7.83 17.84 17.46
C SER A 250 7.58 16.65 16.53
N ILE A 251 8.50 16.43 15.58
CA ILE A 251 8.52 15.24 14.71
C ILE A 251 9.90 14.61 14.72
N ARG A 252 9.94 13.26 14.68
CA ARG A 252 11.17 12.45 14.70
C ARG A 252 11.12 11.32 13.68
N PRO A 253 12.25 10.98 13.05
CA PRO A 253 12.38 9.73 12.31
C PRO A 253 12.52 8.55 13.28
N MET A 254 11.84 7.43 12.99
CA MET A 254 11.88 6.21 13.77
C MET A 254 12.08 5.00 12.88
N THR A 255 12.83 4.02 13.35
CA THR A 255 13.17 2.82 12.59
C THR A 255 12.86 1.54 13.35
N ALA A 256 12.61 0.48 12.57
CA ALA A 256 12.30 -0.87 12.98
C ALA A 256 13.52 -1.46 13.67
N GLY A 257 14.18 -1.43 14.48
CA GLY A 257 15.42 -2.04 15.07
C GLY A 257 15.87 -1.33 16.35
N GLY A 258 15.17 -0.26 16.71
CA GLY A 258 15.39 0.44 17.97
C GLY A 258 14.71 -0.25 19.15
N LYS A 259 15.27 -0.11 20.36
CA LYS A 259 14.52 -0.45 21.58
C LYS A 259 13.35 0.53 21.69
N PHE A 260 12.14 0.02 21.48
CA PHE A 260 10.93 0.82 21.63
C PHE A 260 10.76 1.20 23.10
N LYS A 261 10.55 2.48 23.35
CA LYS A 261 10.24 2.99 24.69
C LYS A 261 8.75 3.28 24.73
N ASP A 262 8.07 2.74 25.71
CA ASP A 262 6.71 3.12 26.05
C ASP A 262 6.68 4.56 26.62
N GLY A 263 5.51 5.20 26.52
CA GLY A 263 5.28 6.51 27.09
C GLY A 263 5.23 7.66 26.08
N TRP A 264 5.07 7.36 24.79
CA TRP A 264 4.78 8.38 23.77
C TRP A 264 3.30 8.77 23.77
N PHE A 265 3.05 9.99 23.29
CA PHE A 265 1.72 10.52 23.02
C PHE A 265 1.63 10.93 21.55
N ALA A 266 1.72 9.95 20.67
CA ALA A 266 1.74 10.19 19.24
C ALA A 266 0.42 10.81 18.75
N GLN A 267 0.50 11.79 17.88
CA GLN A 267 -0.63 12.36 17.17
C GLN A 267 -0.54 12.11 15.66
N LEU A 268 0.68 11.96 15.15
CA LEU A 268 0.94 11.68 13.74
C LEU A 268 1.91 10.50 13.58
N CYS A 269 1.51 9.51 12.77
CA CYS A 269 2.38 8.44 12.30
C CYS A 269 2.44 8.45 10.78
N LEU A 270 3.60 8.77 10.22
CA LEU A 270 3.86 8.72 8.78
C LEU A 270 4.64 7.44 8.47
N LYS A 271 4.00 6.48 7.83
CA LYS A 271 4.57 5.16 7.48
C LYS A 271 5.04 5.18 6.03
N ASP A 272 6.36 5.07 5.79
CA ASP A 272 6.94 5.04 4.44
C ASP A 272 7.38 3.63 4.05
N GLU A 273 7.03 3.22 2.84
CA GLU A 273 7.34 1.92 2.26
C GLU A 273 6.95 0.71 3.16
N PHE A 274 5.85 0.82 3.89
CA PHE A 274 5.37 -0.25 4.76
C PHE A 274 5.04 -1.54 3.99
N GLY A 275 4.58 -1.42 2.73
CA GLY A 275 4.34 -2.55 1.84
C GLY A 275 5.57 -3.35 1.43
N ALA A 276 6.78 -2.83 1.70
CA ALA A 276 8.04 -3.53 1.48
C ALA A 276 8.72 -3.90 2.82
N ALA A 277 7.98 -3.90 3.93
CA ALA A 277 8.50 -4.25 5.24
C ALA A 277 8.93 -5.73 5.28
N PRO A 278 10.14 -6.05 5.75
CA PRO A 278 10.57 -7.42 5.93
C PRO A 278 9.60 -8.18 6.86
N TYR A 279 9.31 -9.41 6.47
CA TYR A 279 8.49 -10.33 7.24
C TYR A 279 9.17 -11.69 7.27
N ALA A 280 9.46 -12.19 8.45
CA ALA A 280 10.10 -13.47 8.63
C ALA A 280 9.63 -14.10 9.95
N ASN A 281 9.38 -15.41 9.94
CA ASN A 281 8.95 -16.17 11.12
C ASN A 281 7.73 -15.54 11.84
N GLY A 282 6.73 -15.11 11.07
CA GLY A 282 5.53 -14.48 11.61
C GLY A 282 5.71 -13.09 12.21
N LYS A 283 6.88 -12.44 12.05
CA LYS A 283 7.21 -11.16 12.68
C LYS A 283 7.68 -10.11 11.69
N SER A 284 7.36 -8.86 11.98
CA SER A 284 7.87 -7.68 11.30
C SER A 284 8.17 -6.60 12.32
N ASP A 285 9.44 -6.22 12.42
CA ASP A 285 9.87 -5.15 13.33
C ASP A 285 9.19 -3.82 13.00
N MET A 286 8.93 -3.57 11.72
CA MET A 286 8.19 -2.38 11.28
C MET A 286 6.75 -2.40 11.80
N LYS A 287 6.07 -3.55 11.74
CA LYS A 287 4.71 -3.71 12.29
C LYS A 287 4.70 -3.47 13.80
N MET A 288 5.65 -4.05 14.53
CA MET A 288 5.76 -3.83 15.98
C MET A 288 5.99 -2.35 16.33
N LEU A 289 6.87 -1.66 15.60
CA LEU A 289 7.09 -0.21 15.79
C LEU A 289 5.80 0.57 15.56
N VAL A 290 5.11 0.30 14.46
CA VAL A 290 3.86 0.97 14.10
C VAL A 290 2.80 0.73 15.17
N ASP A 291 2.62 -0.51 15.64
CA ASP A 291 1.63 -0.86 16.66
C ASP A 291 1.86 -0.11 17.98
N VAL A 292 3.12 0.01 18.41
CA VAL A 292 3.47 0.80 19.62
C VAL A 292 3.12 2.27 19.44
N ILE A 293 3.43 2.87 18.29
CA ILE A 293 3.12 4.27 18.03
C ILE A 293 1.61 4.48 17.94
N GLU A 294 0.90 3.67 17.17
CA GLU A 294 -0.56 3.78 16.98
C GLU A 294 -1.32 3.54 18.28
N SER A 295 -0.88 2.60 19.12
CA SER A 295 -1.48 2.40 20.45
C SER A 295 -1.31 3.62 21.35
N SER A 296 -0.24 4.39 21.19
CA SER A 296 0.01 5.63 21.94
C SER A 296 -0.85 6.82 21.48
N MET A 297 -1.57 6.68 20.37
CA MET A 297 -2.47 7.72 19.84
C MET A 297 -3.82 7.80 20.58
N GLY A 298 -4.17 6.79 21.37
CA GLY A 298 -5.48 6.69 22.05
C GLY A 298 -5.90 7.94 22.83
N PRO A 299 -4.99 8.63 23.56
CA PRO A 299 -5.34 9.87 24.27
C PRO A 299 -5.54 11.09 23.38
N ARG A 300 -5.16 11.03 22.10
CA ARG A 300 -5.26 12.17 21.18
C ARG A 300 -6.67 12.33 20.63
N ARG A 301 -7.11 13.56 20.52
CA ARG A 301 -8.43 13.90 20.01
C ARG A 301 -8.57 13.66 18.51
N GLU A 302 -7.58 14.07 17.73
CA GLU A 302 -7.55 14.00 16.27
C GLU A 302 -6.23 13.36 15.76
N PRO A 303 -5.97 12.08 16.14
CA PRO A 303 -4.76 11.40 15.67
C PRO A 303 -4.86 11.13 14.17
N LEU A 304 -3.71 10.98 13.51
CA LEU A 304 -3.64 10.58 12.11
C LEU A 304 -2.50 9.61 11.85
N SER A 305 -2.83 8.47 11.32
CA SER A 305 -1.88 7.51 10.77
C SER A 305 -1.94 7.54 9.26
N VAL A 306 -0.79 7.72 8.58
CA VAL A 306 -0.72 7.80 7.12
C VAL A 306 0.25 6.78 6.60
N THR A 307 -0.26 5.84 5.81
CA THR A 307 0.56 4.86 5.09
C THR A 307 0.79 5.32 3.66
N MET A 308 2.04 5.44 3.26
CA MET A 308 2.44 5.76 1.90
C MET A 308 3.39 4.68 1.39
N THR A 309 2.96 3.88 0.43
CA THR A 309 3.76 2.74 -0.01
C THR A 309 3.63 2.45 -1.49
N SER A 310 4.58 1.69 -2.01
CA SER A 310 4.46 0.97 -3.29
C SER A 310 4.54 -0.52 -3.00
N ALA A 311 4.02 -1.33 -3.89
CA ALA A 311 4.18 -2.77 -3.81
C ALA A 311 5.67 -3.18 -3.73
N GLY A 312 5.90 -4.29 -3.06
CA GLY A 312 7.20 -4.93 -2.89
C GLY A 312 7.29 -6.27 -3.60
N ARG A 313 8.46 -6.90 -3.46
CA ARG A 313 8.69 -8.30 -3.91
C ARG A 313 8.31 -9.31 -2.81
N ILE A 314 7.49 -8.92 -1.90
CA ILE A 314 7.01 -9.72 -0.77
C ILE A 314 5.54 -9.98 -1.03
N THR A 315 5.13 -11.24 -1.09
CA THR A 315 3.73 -11.66 -1.26
C THR A 315 3.02 -11.94 0.05
N GLU A 316 3.76 -11.96 1.13
CA GLU A 316 3.27 -12.18 2.48
C GLU A 316 3.79 -11.07 3.40
N GLY A 317 3.00 -10.69 4.38
CA GLY A 317 3.42 -9.68 5.34
C GLY A 317 2.25 -8.85 5.88
N PRO A 318 2.50 -8.08 6.94
CA PRO A 318 1.44 -7.36 7.64
C PRO A 318 0.68 -6.36 6.75
N PHE A 319 1.36 -5.74 5.78
CA PHE A 319 0.68 -4.78 4.90
C PHE A 319 -0.21 -5.47 3.86
N ILE A 320 0.10 -6.68 3.44
CA ILE A 320 -0.78 -7.45 2.52
C ILE A 320 -2.12 -7.69 3.21
N GLN A 321 -2.11 -8.13 4.47
CA GLN A 321 -3.34 -8.34 5.26
C GLN A 321 -4.13 -7.04 5.46
N ILE A 322 -3.43 -5.92 5.70
CA ILE A 322 -4.06 -4.59 5.78
C ILE A 322 -4.69 -4.23 4.44
N LEU A 323 -3.99 -4.45 3.33
CA LEU A 323 -4.48 -4.14 1.99
C LEU A 323 -5.73 -4.96 1.64
N ASP A 324 -5.74 -6.26 1.96
CA ASP A 324 -6.91 -7.12 1.78
C ASP A 324 -8.11 -6.62 2.61
N GLY A 325 -7.86 -6.18 3.84
CA GLY A 325 -8.88 -5.53 4.68
C GLY A 325 -9.43 -4.24 4.07
N LEU A 326 -8.56 -3.41 3.46
CA LEU A 326 -8.96 -2.18 2.77
C LEU A 326 -9.78 -2.47 1.51
N HIS A 327 -9.40 -3.50 0.74
CA HIS A 327 -10.20 -3.97 -0.40
C HIS A 327 -11.60 -4.40 0.05
N GLY A 328 -11.69 -5.27 1.06
CA GLY A 328 -12.99 -5.71 1.60
C GLY A 328 -13.83 -4.57 2.18
N MET A 329 -13.20 -3.56 2.80
CA MET A 329 -13.89 -2.36 3.27
C MET A 329 -14.49 -1.56 2.10
N LEU A 330 -13.75 -1.38 1.01
CA LEU A 330 -14.25 -0.66 -0.16
C LEU A 330 -15.33 -1.45 -0.90
N GLU A 331 -15.17 -2.75 -1.09
CA GLU A 331 -16.18 -3.61 -1.72
C GLU A 331 -17.51 -3.59 -0.96
N ARG A 332 -17.48 -3.41 0.35
CA ARG A 332 -18.67 -3.27 1.19
C ARG A 332 -19.52 -2.05 0.84
N GLU A 333 -18.96 -1.00 0.21
CA GLU A 333 -19.73 0.17 -0.24
C GLU A 333 -20.88 -0.20 -1.17
N GLN A 334 -20.73 -1.24 -1.98
CA GLN A 334 -21.81 -1.75 -2.85
C GLN A 334 -22.98 -2.31 -2.05
N SER A 335 -22.70 -3.06 -0.98
CA SER A 335 -23.74 -3.61 -0.09
C SER A 335 -24.40 -2.51 0.77
N ILE A 336 -23.62 -1.50 1.17
CA ILE A 336 -24.16 -0.32 1.87
C ILE A 336 -25.13 0.43 0.96
N ALA A 337 -24.77 0.65 -0.30
CA ALA A 337 -25.62 1.34 -1.26
C ALA A 337 -26.95 0.61 -1.54
N LYS A 338 -26.98 -0.72 -1.43
CA LYS A 338 -28.20 -1.55 -1.54
C LYS A 338 -29.00 -1.61 -0.24
N GLY A 339 -28.48 -1.07 0.87
CA GLY A 339 -29.13 -1.16 2.19
C GLY A 339 -29.00 -2.54 2.85
N GLU A 340 -28.16 -3.43 2.32
CA GLU A 340 -27.93 -4.76 2.87
C GLU A 340 -27.10 -4.72 4.16
N VAL A 341 -26.20 -3.73 4.27
CA VAL A 341 -25.29 -3.52 5.40
C VAL A 341 -25.31 -2.05 5.80
N GLN A 342 -25.21 -1.78 7.10
CA GLN A 342 -25.08 -0.42 7.61
C GLN A 342 -23.63 0.04 7.58
N PRO A 343 -23.37 1.34 7.33
CA PRO A 343 -22.03 1.91 7.46
C PRO A 343 -21.48 1.72 8.87
N VAL A 344 -20.20 1.44 8.98
CA VAL A 344 -19.51 1.30 10.27
C VAL A 344 -18.58 2.49 10.47
N LEU A 345 -18.70 3.19 11.59
CA LEU A 345 -17.93 4.41 11.86
C LEU A 345 -16.41 4.18 11.77
N THR A 346 -15.91 3.03 12.22
CA THR A 346 -14.48 2.70 12.12
C THR A 346 -14.00 2.61 10.67
N ASP A 347 -14.82 2.02 9.80
CA ASP A 347 -14.53 1.96 8.36
C ASP A 347 -14.55 3.37 7.75
N ASP A 348 -15.49 4.23 8.17
CA ASP A 348 -15.59 5.61 7.68
C ASP A 348 -14.44 6.50 8.17
N ARG A 349 -13.79 6.15 9.28
CA ARG A 349 -12.58 6.82 9.77
C ARG A 349 -11.31 6.44 9.01
N THR A 350 -11.38 5.37 8.20
CA THR A 350 -10.30 4.91 7.33
C THR A 350 -10.57 5.35 5.91
N MET A 351 -9.73 6.21 5.36
CA MET A 351 -9.83 6.68 3.97
C MET A 351 -8.66 6.15 3.14
N THR A 352 -8.90 5.89 1.87
CA THR A 352 -7.88 5.24 1.02
C THR A 352 -7.84 5.82 -0.39
N LEU A 353 -6.64 5.75 -0.98
CA LEU A 353 -6.42 5.96 -2.40
C LEU A 353 -5.47 4.85 -2.89
N LEU A 354 -6.04 3.82 -3.52
CA LEU A 354 -5.33 2.61 -3.95
C LEU A 354 -5.13 2.66 -5.47
N LEU A 355 -3.97 3.18 -5.90
CA LEU A 355 -3.60 3.29 -7.32
C LEU A 355 -2.95 1.97 -7.77
N GLU A 356 -3.77 1.02 -8.21
CA GLU A 356 -3.33 -0.32 -8.61
C GLU A 356 -4.07 -0.82 -9.86
N PRO A 357 -3.49 -1.77 -10.62
CA PRO A 357 -4.20 -2.41 -11.72
C PRO A 357 -5.38 -3.24 -11.20
N ASP A 358 -6.43 -3.41 -12.00
CA ASP A 358 -7.48 -4.37 -11.71
C ASP A 358 -6.91 -5.80 -11.71
N ALA A 359 -7.60 -6.73 -11.06
CA ALA A 359 -7.10 -8.09 -10.89
C ALA A 359 -6.75 -8.77 -12.24
N TRP A 360 -7.57 -8.57 -13.28
CA TRP A 360 -7.35 -9.10 -14.62
C TRP A 360 -6.16 -8.46 -15.36
N GLN A 361 -5.78 -7.22 -15.00
CA GLN A 361 -4.65 -6.50 -15.59
C GLN A 361 -3.30 -6.91 -14.98
N LYS A 362 -3.28 -7.68 -13.88
CA LYS A 362 -2.04 -8.03 -13.16
C LYS A 362 -1.18 -9.08 -13.86
N GLU A 363 -1.60 -9.59 -15.03
CA GLU A 363 -0.78 -10.47 -15.84
C GLU A 363 0.49 -9.74 -16.34
N GLU A 364 1.65 -10.36 -16.16
CA GLU A 364 2.95 -9.76 -16.49
C GLU A 364 3.01 -9.21 -17.92
N GLN A 365 2.62 -10.02 -18.89
CA GLN A 365 2.65 -9.64 -20.31
C GLN A 365 1.78 -8.41 -20.58
N TYR A 366 0.61 -8.33 -19.95
CA TYR A 366 -0.29 -7.20 -20.08
C TYR A 366 0.32 -5.92 -19.49
N LEU A 367 0.87 -6.00 -18.26
CA LEU A 367 1.51 -4.85 -17.59
C LEU A 367 2.68 -4.29 -18.40
N LEU A 368 3.53 -5.16 -18.94
CA LEU A 368 4.73 -4.73 -19.65
C LEU A 368 4.43 -4.12 -21.03
N THR A 369 3.32 -4.48 -21.67
CA THR A 369 2.98 -4.03 -23.02
C THR A 369 1.93 -2.93 -23.06
N ASN A 370 0.98 -2.90 -22.12
CA ASN A 370 -0.10 -1.93 -22.10
C ASN A 370 0.32 -0.60 -21.46
N LYS A 371 0.30 0.47 -22.27
CA LYS A 371 0.72 1.82 -21.80
C LYS A 371 -0.32 2.50 -20.92
N THR A 372 -1.59 2.14 -21.04
CA THR A 372 -2.67 2.81 -20.28
C THR A 372 -2.68 2.44 -18.81
N VAL A 373 -2.31 1.20 -18.46
CA VAL A 373 -2.13 0.77 -17.06
C VAL A 373 -1.12 1.65 -16.31
N ARG A 374 -0.17 2.24 -17.02
CA ARG A 374 0.84 3.13 -16.41
C ARG A 374 0.22 4.38 -15.80
N HIS A 375 -0.79 4.98 -16.46
CA HIS A 375 -1.51 6.15 -15.93
C HIS A 375 -2.38 5.78 -14.71
N LYS A 376 -3.01 4.61 -14.74
CA LYS A 376 -3.80 4.09 -13.63
C LYS A 376 -3.00 4.01 -12.32
N VAL A 377 -1.78 3.51 -12.39
CA VAL A 377 -0.90 3.34 -11.22
C VAL A 377 -0.04 4.54 -10.92
N ASN A 378 0.07 5.47 -11.87
CA ASN A 378 0.87 6.69 -11.74
C ASN A 378 0.19 7.90 -12.40
N PRO A 379 -0.70 8.59 -11.69
CA PRO A 379 -1.34 9.80 -12.19
C PRO A 379 -0.36 10.98 -12.45
N MET A 380 0.91 10.84 -12.03
CA MET A 380 1.97 11.84 -12.31
C MET A 380 2.80 11.51 -13.56
N LEU A 381 2.37 10.50 -14.33
CA LEU A 381 2.99 10.16 -15.60
C LEU A 381 2.80 11.29 -16.62
N GLY A 382 3.86 11.71 -17.28
CA GLY A 382 3.88 12.91 -18.13
C GLY A 382 4.14 14.22 -17.38
N VAL A 383 4.02 14.23 -16.04
CA VAL A 383 4.29 15.40 -15.19
C VAL A 383 5.64 15.27 -14.48
N ILE A 384 5.79 14.27 -13.62
CA ILE A 384 7.05 13.99 -12.88
C ILE A 384 7.88 12.93 -13.58
N VAL A 385 7.23 11.91 -14.14
CA VAL A 385 7.88 10.77 -14.81
C VAL A 385 7.49 10.75 -16.28
N GLN A 386 8.48 10.69 -17.16
CA GLN A 386 8.23 10.58 -18.59
C GLN A 386 7.90 9.13 -19.00
N HIS A 387 7.10 8.95 -20.04
CA HIS A 387 6.77 7.64 -20.61
C HIS A 387 8.02 6.84 -20.99
N GLN A 388 9.04 7.53 -21.53
CA GLN A 388 10.33 6.92 -21.92
C GLN A 388 10.99 6.21 -20.73
N PHE A 389 10.90 6.76 -19.52
CA PHE A 389 11.46 6.11 -18.34
C PHE A 389 10.86 4.71 -18.09
N TYR A 390 9.55 4.55 -18.28
CA TYR A 390 8.91 3.23 -18.19
C TYR A 390 9.42 2.28 -19.27
N ASP A 391 9.50 2.74 -20.52
CA ASP A 391 9.99 1.93 -21.65
C ASP A 391 11.44 1.46 -21.40
N ASP A 392 12.32 2.35 -20.93
CA ASP A 392 13.71 2.04 -20.61
C ASP A 392 13.84 1.03 -19.46
N GLN A 393 13.05 1.19 -18.38
CA GLN A 393 13.09 0.26 -17.24
C GLN A 393 12.55 -1.13 -17.61
N ILE A 394 11.49 -1.19 -18.40
CA ILE A 394 10.90 -2.45 -18.90
C ILE A 394 11.92 -3.16 -19.81
N ALA A 395 12.48 -2.45 -20.79
CA ALA A 395 13.47 -3.03 -21.71
C ALA A 395 14.71 -3.55 -20.98
N LYS A 396 15.17 -2.80 -19.95
CA LYS A 396 16.27 -3.25 -19.09
C LYS A 396 15.90 -4.52 -18.34
N ALA A 397 14.76 -4.54 -17.66
CA ALA A 397 14.32 -5.68 -16.88
C ALA A 397 14.11 -6.95 -17.72
N GLN A 398 13.57 -6.81 -18.94
CA GLN A 398 13.41 -7.91 -19.88
C GLN A 398 14.76 -8.47 -20.32
N ARG A 399 15.74 -7.60 -20.62
CA ARG A 399 17.10 -7.99 -20.99
C ARG A 399 17.83 -8.71 -19.84
N ASP A 400 17.66 -8.19 -18.61
CA ASP A 400 18.27 -8.75 -17.40
C ASP A 400 17.54 -10.03 -16.94
N GLY A 401 16.38 -10.35 -17.55
CA GLY A 401 15.55 -11.52 -17.24
C GLY A 401 14.85 -11.45 -15.88
N ASP A 402 14.75 -10.27 -15.26
CA ASP A 402 14.03 -10.04 -13.99
C ASP A 402 13.11 -8.81 -14.08
N THR A 403 11.84 -9.07 -14.34
CA THR A 403 10.78 -8.07 -14.44
C THR A 403 10.09 -7.77 -13.11
N GLY A 404 10.31 -8.59 -12.07
CA GLY A 404 9.61 -8.51 -10.80
C GLY A 404 9.77 -7.16 -10.08
N GLU A 405 10.96 -6.53 -10.13
CA GLU A 405 11.18 -5.22 -9.53
C GLU A 405 10.41 -4.11 -10.28
N VAL A 406 10.36 -4.19 -11.61
CA VAL A 406 9.60 -3.25 -12.45
C VAL A 406 8.11 -3.39 -12.18
N ILE A 407 7.60 -4.63 -12.13
CA ILE A 407 6.19 -4.91 -11.82
C ILE A 407 5.83 -4.36 -10.45
N ALA A 408 6.62 -4.64 -9.43
CA ALA A 408 6.35 -4.16 -8.09
C ALA A 408 6.41 -2.62 -8.00
N LYS A 409 7.44 -1.99 -8.54
CA LYS A 409 7.72 -0.58 -8.28
C LYS A 409 7.08 0.38 -9.26
N LEU A 410 6.88 -0.02 -10.52
CA LEU A 410 6.27 0.84 -11.54
C LEU A 410 4.80 0.54 -11.77
N PHE A 411 4.36 -0.70 -11.51
CA PHE A 411 2.95 -1.08 -11.68
C PHE A 411 2.20 -1.30 -10.36
N ASN A 412 2.89 -1.14 -9.23
CA ASN A 412 2.29 -1.30 -7.90
C ASN A 412 1.60 -2.66 -7.69
N VAL A 413 2.18 -3.72 -8.22
CA VAL A 413 1.70 -5.09 -8.09
C VAL A 413 2.67 -5.88 -7.24
N TYR A 414 2.17 -6.48 -6.17
CA TYR A 414 2.97 -7.40 -5.37
C TYR A 414 3.35 -8.60 -6.21
N SER A 415 4.64 -8.80 -6.41
CA SER A 415 5.17 -9.95 -7.11
C SER A 415 5.97 -10.79 -6.13
N SER A 416 5.77 -12.10 -6.15
CA SER A 416 6.74 -12.99 -5.51
C SER A 416 8.10 -12.62 -6.07
N GLY A 417 9.04 -12.26 -5.17
CA GLY A 417 10.42 -12.16 -5.58
C GLY A 417 10.69 -13.41 -6.41
N LYS A 418 11.35 -13.30 -7.56
CA LYS A 418 11.83 -14.51 -8.20
C LYS A 418 12.53 -15.30 -7.11
N VAL A 419 11.89 -16.34 -6.58
CA VAL A 419 12.62 -17.58 -6.48
C VAL A 419 13.22 -17.70 -7.85
N THR A 420 14.52 -17.56 -7.97
CA THR A 420 15.23 -17.76 -9.22
C THR A 420 14.79 -19.12 -9.67
N LYS A 421 13.73 -19.17 -10.51
CA LYS A 421 13.29 -20.45 -11.03
C LYS A 421 14.49 -20.89 -11.83
N TRP A 422 15.28 -21.76 -11.24
CA TRP A 422 16.43 -22.36 -11.87
C TRP A 422 16.08 -22.83 -13.30
N ILE A 423 14.81 -23.27 -13.45
CA ILE A 423 14.24 -23.64 -14.73
C ILE A 423 12.75 -23.24 -14.77
N THR A 424 12.26 -22.67 -15.86
CA THR A 424 10.84 -22.29 -16.01
C THR A 424 9.98 -23.50 -16.29
N GLY A 425 8.72 -23.50 -15.84
CA GLY A 425 7.77 -24.60 -16.09
C GLY A 425 7.60 -24.93 -17.57
N ASP A 426 7.69 -23.95 -18.46
CA ASP A 426 7.60 -24.13 -19.92
C ASP A 426 8.80 -24.93 -20.49
N ARG A 427 9.93 -24.89 -19.82
CA ARG A 427 11.10 -25.70 -20.17
C ARG A 427 11.04 -27.10 -19.56
N ILE A 428 10.37 -27.27 -18.40
CA ILE A 428 10.24 -28.55 -17.70
C ILE A 428 9.14 -29.41 -18.33
N ARG A 429 7.94 -28.83 -18.58
CA ARG A 429 6.76 -29.58 -19.06
C ARG A 429 7.03 -30.44 -20.28
N PRO A 430 7.75 -29.98 -21.33
CA PRO A 430 8.07 -30.81 -22.49
C PRO A 430 9.03 -31.98 -22.19
N LEU A 431 9.74 -31.91 -21.04
CA LEU A 431 10.70 -32.94 -20.62
C LEU A 431 10.08 -34.00 -19.72
N GLN A 432 8.81 -33.81 -19.28
CA GLN A 432 8.13 -34.76 -18.43
C GLN A 432 7.72 -36.00 -19.24
N VAL A 433 8.36 -37.14 -18.95
CA VAL A 433 8.17 -38.42 -19.69
C VAL A 433 7.44 -39.49 -18.88
N ALA A 434 7.43 -39.39 -17.55
CA ALA A 434 6.75 -40.30 -16.63
C ALA A 434 6.37 -39.55 -15.35
N LYS A 435 5.43 -40.06 -14.54
CA LYS A 435 5.10 -39.49 -13.24
C LYS A 435 6.19 -39.75 -12.20
N ARG A 436 6.77 -40.93 -12.26
CA ARG A 436 7.80 -41.40 -11.33
C ARG A 436 8.96 -42.02 -12.11
N ILE A 437 10.15 -42.02 -11.49
CA ILE A 437 11.34 -42.60 -12.09
C ILE A 437 11.18 -44.10 -12.35
N GLU A 438 10.51 -44.84 -11.47
CA GLU A 438 10.20 -46.26 -11.63
C GLU A 438 9.23 -46.53 -12.79
N ASP A 439 8.37 -45.62 -13.16
CA ASP A 439 7.44 -45.74 -14.29
C ASP A 439 8.09 -45.47 -15.63
N CYS A 440 9.34 -45.05 -15.64
CA CYS A 440 10.04 -44.68 -16.87
C CYS A 440 10.49 -45.93 -17.63
N LYS A 441 9.78 -46.25 -18.70
CA LYS A 441 10.07 -47.42 -19.58
C LYS A 441 11.51 -47.47 -20.11
N TYR A 442 12.20 -46.34 -20.19
CA TYR A 442 13.59 -46.28 -20.66
C TYR A 442 14.56 -46.78 -19.60
N ILE A 443 14.25 -46.61 -18.32
CA ILE A 443 15.05 -47.11 -17.21
C ILE A 443 14.85 -48.61 -17.04
N ASP A 444 13.58 -49.07 -17.17
CA ASP A 444 13.25 -50.48 -17.02
C ASP A 444 13.90 -51.39 -18.08
N GLN A 445 14.05 -50.90 -19.31
CA GLN A 445 14.69 -51.62 -20.42
C GLN A 445 16.22 -51.72 -20.33
N GLY A 446 16.87 -51.28 -19.27
CA GLY A 446 18.33 -51.27 -19.20
C GLY A 446 18.86 -50.91 -17.80
N ARG A 447 18.26 -51.44 -16.76
CA ARG A 447 18.61 -51.15 -15.35
C ARG A 447 20.09 -51.19 -15.06
N GLU A 448 20.82 -52.13 -15.60
CA GLU A 448 22.27 -52.32 -15.35
C GLU A 448 23.11 -51.12 -15.81
N ARG A 449 22.59 -50.28 -16.71
CA ARG A 449 23.30 -49.12 -17.25
C ARG A 449 23.03 -47.83 -16.50
N TRP A 450 22.00 -47.82 -15.68
CA TRP A 450 21.55 -46.63 -14.98
C TRP A 450 22.17 -46.57 -13.59
N LYS A 451 22.85 -45.45 -13.31
CA LYS A 451 23.28 -45.13 -11.94
C LYS A 451 22.35 -44.07 -11.38
N VAL A 452 21.85 -44.30 -10.17
CA VAL A 452 20.98 -43.37 -9.48
C VAL A 452 21.78 -42.69 -8.37
N PHE A 453 21.74 -41.37 -8.40
CA PHE A 453 22.29 -40.51 -7.37
C PHE A 453 21.13 -39.93 -6.58
N CYS A 454 21.23 -39.97 -5.26
CA CYS A 454 20.25 -39.38 -4.36
C CYS A 454 20.84 -38.13 -3.70
N GLY A 455 20.11 -37.04 -3.73
CA GLY A 455 20.37 -35.83 -2.97
C GLY A 455 19.27 -35.62 -1.94
N MET A 456 19.64 -35.20 -0.74
CA MET A 456 18.69 -34.92 0.34
C MET A 456 18.84 -33.48 0.76
N ASP A 457 17.71 -32.79 0.93
CA ASP A 457 17.64 -31.47 1.53
C ASP A 457 16.82 -31.56 2.80
N PHE A 458 17.50 -31.33 3.94
CA PHE A 458 16.87 -31.43 5.26
C PHE A 458 16.22 -30.10 5.62
N SER A 459 14.96 -30.15 5.90
CA SER A 459 14.22 -28.97 6.36
C SER A 459 14.84 -28.39 7.62
N HIS A 460 14.88 -27.05 7.68
CA HIS A 460 15.24 -26.33 8.89
C HIS A 460 14.09 -25.37 9.24
N GLY A 461 13.35 -25.68 10.30
CA GLY A 461 12.17 -24.90 10.69
C GLY A 461 10.95 -25.17 9.82
N ASP A 462 10.49 -24.17 9.07
CA ASP A 462 9.23 -24.20 8.31
C ASP A 462 9.38 -24.68 6.85
N ASP A 463 10.56 -25.14 6.45
CA ASP A 463 10.83 -25.60 5.09
C ASP A 463 10.38 -27.04 4.82
N LEU A 464 10.24 -27.39 3.54
CA LEU A 464 9.96 -28.74 3.10
C LEU A 464 11.23 -29.60 3.19
N TYR A 465 11.07 -30.86 3.54
CA TYR A 465 12.10 -31.88 3.40
C TYR A 465 11.98 -32.52 2.02
N ALA A 466 13.10 -32.70 1.31
CA ALA A 466 13.08 -33.21 -0.05
C ALA A 466 14.17 -34.24 -0.35
N HIS A 467 13.81 -35.29 -1.10
CA HIS A 467 14.74 -36.22 -1.73
C HIS A 467 14.68 -36.04 -3.26
N GLY A 468 15.83 -35.77 -3.87
CA GLY A 468 15.98 -35.75 -5.32
C GLY A 468 16.70 -37.03 -5.79
N TYR A 469 16.20 -37.63 -6.84
CA TYR A 469 16.78 -38.81 -7.48
C TYR A 469 17.19 -38.47 -8.90
N LEU A 470 18.47 -38.65 -9.24
CA LEU A 470 19.00 -38.45 -10.57
C LEU A 470 19.50 -39.79 -11.14
N ALA A 471 18.80 -40.35 -12.10
CA ALA A 471 19.24 -41.52 -12.83
C ALA A 471 19.97 -41.10 -14.09
N VAL A 472 21.21 -41.62 -14.25
CA VAL A 472 22.10 -41.31 -15.37
C VAL A 472 22.41 -42.57 -16.16
N ASP A 473 22.24 -42.54 -17.50
CA ASP A 473 22.57 -43.65 -18.41
C ASP A 473 24.06 -43.68 -18.71
N TYR A 474 24.70 -44.80 -18.43
CA TYR A 474 26.12 -45.04 -18.68
C TYR A 474 26.37 -46.10 -19.75
N LEU A 475 27.39 -45.93 -20.56
CA LEU A 475 27.92 -46.97 -21.41
C LEU A 475 28.70 -48.03 -20.59
N PRO A 476 28.90 -49.27 -21.09
CA PRO A 476 29.77 -50.26 -20.47
C PRO A 476 31.17 -49.75 -20.17
N SER A 477 31.67 -48.76 -20.95
CA SER A 477 32.93 -48.04 -20.74
C SER A 477 32.90 -47.04 -19.58
N ASN A 478 31.82 -46.99 -18.81
CA ASN A 478 31.60 -46.00 -17.77
C ASN A 478 31.52 -44.54 -18.30
N THR A 479 31.18 -44.36 -19.57
CA THR A 479 31.01 -43.06 -20.20
C THR A 479 29.52 -42.68 -20.17
N MET A 480 29.19 -41.47 -19.71
CA MET A 480 27.84 -40.96 -19.66
C MET A 480 27.28 -40.75 -21.08
N ARG A 481 26.06 -41.22 -21.32
CA ARG A 481 25.36 -41.07 -22.62
C ARG A 481 24.65 -39.76 -22.82
N GLY A 482 24.64 -38.89 -21.80
CA GLY A 482 23.91 -37.62 -21.85
C GLY A 482 22.42 -37.71 -21.69
N ARG A 483 21.89 -38.90 -21.28
CA ARG A 483 20.47 -39.05 -20.86
C ARG A 483 20.40 -39.16 -19.37
N PHE A 484 19.45 -38.40 -18.76
CA PHE A 484 19.18 -38.44 -17.34
C PHE A 484 17.68 -38.26 -17.08
N PHE A 485 17.22 -38.88 -16.00
CA PHE A 485 15.89 -38.70 -15.45
C PHE A 485 16.02 -38.15 -14.04
N PHE A 486 15.19 -37.19 -13.71
CA PHE A 486 15.12 -36.60 -12.39
C PHE A 486 13.72 -36.84 -11.81
N ASP A 487 13.66 -37.20 -10.55
CA ASP A 487 12.47 -37.33 -9.76
C ASP A 487 12.69 -36.75 -8.37
N CYS A 488 11.65 -36.37 -7.67
CA CYS A 488 11.74 -35.77 -6.35
C CYS A 488 10.55 -36.18 -5.48
N ASP A 489 10.83 -36.55 -4.24
CA ASP A 489 9.83 -36.67 -3.17
C ASP A 489 9.97 -35.48 -2.23
N ALA A 490 8.84 -34.94 -1.78
CA ALA A 490 8.80 -33.85 -0.81
C ALA A 490 7.88 -34.21 0.36
N TRP A 491 8.28 -33.77 1.56
CA TRP A 491 7.51 -33.98 2.80
C TRP A 491 7.40 -32.68 3.58
N VAL A 492 6.32 -32.55 4.34
CA VAL A 492 6.10 -31.51 5.33
C VAL A 492 5.68 -32.15 6.66
N LEU A 493 6.12 -31.60 7.77
CA LEU A 493 5.61 -31.99 9.09
C LEU A 493 4.16 -31.52 9.24
N GLU A 494 3.30 -32.35 9.83
CA GLU A 494 1.89 -32.01 10.04
C GLU A 494 1.74 -30.71 10.82
N LYS A 495 2.54 -30.52 11.88
CA LYS A 495 2.55 -29.29 12.67
C LYS A 495 2.93 -28.08 11.81
N THR A 496 4.04 -28.16 11.06
CA THR A 496 4.48 -27.09 10.15
C THR A 496 3.40 -26.76 9.12
N MET A 497 2.75 -27.78 8.54
CA MET A 497 1.66 -27.56 7.59
C MET A 497 0.48 -26.82 8.22
N MET A 498 0.06 -27.23 9.43
CA MET A 498 -1.08 -26.63 10.13
C MET A 498 -0.83 -25.19 10.57
N GLU A 499 0.39 -24.87 10.95
CA GLU A 499 0.81 -23.53 11.42
C GLU A 499 1.28 -22.61 10.27
N SER A 500 1.50 -23.16 9.07
CA SER A 500 2.00 -22.41 7.91
C SER A 500 0.93 -21.50 7.29
N PRO A 501 1.26 -20.27 6.94
CA PRO A 501 0.42 -19.42 6.11
C PRO A 501 0.17 -20.02 4.71
N ASN A 502 1.04 -20.93 4.24
CA ASN A 502 0.91 -21.65 2.98
C ASN A 502 0.06 -22.92 3.06
N ARG A 503 -0.62 -23.15 4.18
CA ARG A 503 -1.45 -24.35 4.41
C ARG A 503 -2.38 -24.69 3.24
N PRO A 504 -3.15 -23.75 2.63
CA PRO A 504 -4.02 -24.08 1.50
C PRO A 504 -3.25 -24.66 0.30
N LEU A 505 -2.05 -24.13 0.03
CA LEU A 505 -1.19 -24.60 -1.03
C LEU A 505 -0.62 -26.00 -0.73
N TYR A 506 -0.22 -26.25 0.52
CA TYR A 506 0.26 -27.56 0.95
C TYR A 506 -0.85 -28.61 0.90
N GLU A 507 -2.07 -28.29 1.33
CA GLU A 507 -3.25 -29.15 1.21
C GLU A 507 -3.55 -29.51 -0.25
N GLU A 508 -3.43 -28.55 -1.17
CA GLU A 508 -3.55 -28.78 -2.61
C GLU A 508 -2.49 -29.75 -3.12
N TRP A 509 -1.20 -29.53 -2.78
CA TRP A 509 -0.11 -30.41 -3.21
C TRP A 509 -0.22 -31.82 -2.61
N VAL A 510 -0.71 -31.94 -1.40
CA VAL A 510 -1.03 -33.25 -0.77
C VAL A 510 -2.15 -33.95 -1.53
N SER A 511 -3.23 -33.24 -1.88
CA SER A 511 -4.35 -33.79 -2.66
C SER A 511 -3.93 -34.24 -4.05
N GLN A 512 -2.92 -33.59 -4.64
CA GLN A 512 -2.34 -33.93 -5.94
C GLN A 512 -1.27 -35.04 -5.85
N GLY A 513 -0.90 -35.44 -4.63
CA GLY A 513 0.12 -36.48 -4.39
C GLY A 513 1.57 -36.00 -4.58
N TRP A 514 1.80 -34.68 -4.63
CA TRP A 514 3.14 -34.10 -4.80
C TRP A 514 3.86 -33.85 -3.48
N LEU A 515 3.12 -33.68 -2.39
CA LEU A 515 3.62 -33.46 -1.06
C LEU A 515 3.09 -34.54 -0.12
N LYS A 516 3.96 -35.09 0.72
CA LYS A 516 3.62 -36.10 1.73
C LYS A 516 3.64 -35.45 3.10
N VAL A 517 2.66 -35.76 3.95
CA VAL A 517 2.61 -35.27 5.32
C VAL A 517 3.24 -36.29 6.26
N CYS A 518 4.23 -35.85 7.03
CA CYS A 518 4.79 -36.63 8.12
C CYS A 518 4.06 -36.27 9.43
N PRO A 519 3.43 -37.25 10.13
CA PRO A 519 2.78 -36.99 11.39
C PRO A 519 3.82 -36.67 12.49
N GLY A 520 3.44 -35.76 13.40
CA GLY A 520 4.29 -35.37 14.53
C GLY A 520 5.10 -34.08 14.32
N GLU A 521 6.08 -33.90 15.20
CA GLU A 521 6.90 -32.68 15.28
C GLU A 521 8.34 -32.87 14.74
N VAL A 522 8.71 -34.08 14.37
CA VAL A 522 10.06 -34.44 13.91
C VAL A 522 9.92 -35.45 12.77
N PHE A 523 10.79 -35.34 11.76
CA PHE A 523 10.92 -36.39 10.76
C PHE A 523 11.57 -37.62 11.41
N ASP A 524 10.77 -38.56 11.87
CA ASP A 524 11.26 -39.88 12.27
C ASP A 524 11.58 -40.66 10.99
N SER A 525 12.84 -41.11 10.90
CA SER A 525 13.45 -41.95 9.86
C SER A 525 12.52 -42.35 8.70
N ILE A 526 12.57 -41.60 7.63
CA ILE A 526 11.98 -41.94 6.33
C ILE A 526 12.84 -43.04 5.67
#